data_f946b1ebcf901761c34a5b8acceece21
#
_entry.id   f946b1ebcf901761c34a5b8acceece21
#
_cell.length_a   1.000
_cell.length_b   1.000
_cell.length_c   1.000
_cell.angle_alpha   90.00
_cell.angle_beta   90.00
_cell.angle_gamma   90.00
#
_symmetry.space_group_name_H-M   'P 1'
#
loop_
_entity.id
_entity.type
_entity.pdbx_description
1 polymer ?
#
loop_
_entity_poly.entity_id
_entity_poly.type
_entity_poly.pdbx_seq_one_letter_code
_entity_poly.pdbx_strand_id
1 'polypeptide(L)'
;MFYNILQRYTFKELLKSFLMTVIILTGIFFLVGSLQMIRKYSTYITFLDIIVLSPLMMGNALAFTIPMSMLATTTLFYGRMAQEREFLILRVAGIHSKKIFQSAFCIGGFLCIICFYLNAELMPLASRKQSELKYKAIEVLLNATFSSQETSITYIPNLLIRYKSLENGFFQNLIIHHLDNKKIQNEILATSGRLTYDKRRSLLTFHLKDGIITHFSNSIRDENKENRFTFQEFTLPIPLDSKQKKDVMKVKYKSFHDLMVWMDTWKEFIPKLRVLLQEIEQEEDGHWEDFLERNNDVLKKYFKMYYADKSSPKKKFEKFIEKESLIDNIKYSCTVWNDHQWRWHNRIAMGLAPLLVVFLGSSLGLLIHHSNRLFAFGVSALPVMLIYYPLQMLGESLTDNYILSPWLGAWLGTIVTGILGIVLLGIVYRK
;
A
#
# COMPACT_ATOMS: atom_id res chain seq x y z
N MET A 1 45.72 17.31 -9.99
CA MET A 1 45.98 15.85 -10.02
C MET A 1 45.50 15.15 -8.75
N PHE A 2 45.88 15.56 -7.56
CA PHE A 2 45.45 15.01 -6.27
C PHE A 2 43.93 14.95 -6.07
N TYR A 3 43.21 15.95 -6.55
CA TYR A 3 41.75 16.07 -6.44
C TYR A 3 40.97 14.92 -7.13
N ASN A 4 41.40 14.54 -8.34
CA ASN A 4 40.76 13.42 -9.08
C ASN A 4 41.06 12.07 -8.41
N ILE A 5 42.22 11.94 -7.73
CA ILE A 5 42.60 10.73 -7.01
C ILE A 5 41.75 10.55 -5.77
N LEU A 6 41.57 11.62 -4.96
CA LEU A 6 40.73 11.60 -3.77
C LEU A 6 39.27 11.25 -4.11
N GLN A 7 38.69 11.92 -5.10
CA GLN A 7 37.31 11.63 -5.53
C GLN A 7 37.14 10.20 -6.05
N ARG A 8 38.09 9.72 -6.84
CA ARG A 8 38.04 8.35 -7.37
C ARG A 8 38.17 7.32 -6.24
N TYR A 9 39.00 7.59 -5.23
CA TYR A 9 39.16 6.75 -4.05
C TYR A 9 37.85 6.74 -3.23
N THR A 10 37.35 7.91 -2.84
CA THR A 10 36.11 8.02 -2.05
C THR A 10 34.92 7.43 -2.77
N PHE A 11 34.80 7.63 -4.07
CA PHE A 11 33.71 7.05 -4.88
C PHE A 11 33.77 5.52 -4.90
N LYS A 12 34.94 4.93 -5.14
CA LYS A 12 35.11 3.46 -5.16
C LYS A 12 34.81 2.83 -3.81
N GLU A 13 35.30 3.45 -2.73
CA GLU A 13 35.12 2.93 -1.38
C GLU A 13 33.65 3.02 -0.94
N LEU A 14 33.00 4.15 -1.19
CA LEU A 14 31.57 4.30 -0.96
C LEU A 14 30.71 3.32 -1.79
N LEU A 15 31.03 3.17 -3.07
CA LEU A 15 30.31 2.25 -3.94
C LEU A 15 30.46 0.79 -3.50
N LYS A 16 31.67 0.37 -3.15
CA LYS A 16 31.97 -0.98 -2.63
C LYS A 16 31.20 -1.23 -1.33
N SER A 17 31.25 -0.31 -0.39
CA SER A 17 30.54 -0.39 0.89
C SER A 17 29.02 -0.39 0.67
N PHE A 18 28.49 0.42 -0.24
CA PHE A 18 27.08 0.45 -0.60
C PHE A 18 26.62 -0.88 -1.19
N LEU A 19 27.32 -1.43 -2.17
CA LEU A 19 26.96 -2.72 -2.77
C LEU A 19 26.94 -3.85 -1.74
N MET A 20 27.91 -3.88 -0.84
CA MET A 20 27.95 -4.86 0.24
C MET A 20 26.74 -4.69 1.18
N THR A 21 26.45 -3.46 1.58
CA THR A 21 25.37 -3.16 2.53
C THR A 21 23.99 -3.43 1.91
N VAL A 22 23.78 -3.08 0.64
CA VAL A 22 22.51 -3.32 -0.04
C VAL A 22 22.24 -4.82 -0.21
N ILE A 23 23.27 -5.62 -0.52
CA ILE A 23 23.13 -7.07 -0.64
C ILE A 23 22.73 -7.67 0.72
N ILE A 24 23.40 -7.28 1.80
CA ILE A 24 23.11 -7.78 3.16
C ILE A 24 21.70 -7.39 3.58
N LEU A 25 21.32 -6.10 3.48
CA LEU A 25 20.00 -5.65 3.89
C LEU A 25 18.89 -6.24 3.03
N THR A 26 19.08 -6.30 1.71
CA THR A 26 18.08 -6.92 0.81
C THR A 26 17.93 -8.40 1.10
N GLY A 27 19.03 -9.11 1.40
CA GLY A 27 19.02 -10.51 1.83
C GLY A 27 18.21 -10.72 3.12
N ILE A 28 18.41 -9.86 4.12
CA ILE A 28 17.65 -9.92 5.38
C ILE A 28 16.15 -9.67 5.12
N PHE A 29 15.79 -8.61 4.38
CA PHE A 29 14.42 -8.32 4.03
C PHE A 29 13.76 -9.45 3.20
N PHE A 30 14.53 -10.05 2.30
CA PHE A 30 14.09 -11.19 1.52
C PHE A 30 13.79 -12.40 2.41
N LEU A 31 14.69 -12.74 3.34
CA LEU A 31 14.50 -13.85 4.29
C LEU A 31 13.24 -13.63 5.15
N VAL A 32 13.10 -12.43 5.75
CA VAL A 32 11.95 -12.09 6.58
C VAL A 32 10.65 -12.14 5.77
N GLY A 33 10.65 -11.57 4.56
CA GLY A 33 9.50 -11.58 3.67
C GLY A 33 9.11 -13.00 3.23
N SER A 34 10.09 -13.84 2.89
CA SER A 34 9.88 -15.25 2.53
C SER A 34 9.32 -16.06 3.69
N LEU A 35 9.85 -15.87 4.91
CA LEU A 35 9.32 -16.53 6.12
C LEU A 35 7.87 -16.12 6.42
N GLN A 36 7.54 -14.83 6.28
CA GLN A 36 6.16 -14.35 6.44
C GLN A 36 5.24 -14.97 5.38
N MET A 37 5.72 -15.12 4.17
CA MET A 37 4.96 -15.71 3.07
C MET A 37 4.75 -17.20 3.28
N ILE A 38 5.78 -17.94 3.67
CA ILE A 38 5.69 -19.35 4.04
C ILE A 38 4.67 -19.52 5.18
N ARG A 39 4.81 -18.77 6.28
CA ARG A 39 3.87 -18.84 7.41
C ARG A 39 2.41 -18.57 7.01
N LYS A 40 2.19 -17.67 6.05
CA LYS A 40 0.84 -17.27 5.62
C LYS A 40 0.22 -18.22 4.60
N TYR A 41 1.04 -18.87 3.77
CA TYR A 41 0.57 -19.61 2.59
C TYR A 41 1.12 -21.04 2.51
N SER A 42 1.87 -21.55 3.51
CA SER A 42 2.57 -22.85 3.47
C SER A 42 1.66 -24.03 3.13
N THR A 43 0.39 -23.97 3.52
CA THR A 43 -0.59 -25.03 3.23
C THR A 43 -1.00 -25.06 1.74
N TYR A 44 -0.68 -24.03 0.93
CA TYR A 44 -1.32 -23.77 -0.36
C TYR A 44 -0.37 -23.43 -1.50
N ILE A 45 0.89 -23.13 -1.18
CA ILE A 45 1.90 -22.70 -2.16
C ILE A 45 3.03 -23.73 -2.18
N THR A 46 3.34 -24.19 -3.39
CA THR A 46 4.48 -25.09 -3.63
C THR A 46 5.77 -24.29 -3.47
N PHE A 47 6.86 -24.96 -3.06
CA PHE A 47 8.19 -24.33 -2.95
C PHE A 47 8.65 -23.64 -4.25
N LEU A 48 8.26 -24.19 -5.41
CA LEU A 48 8.51 -23.60 -6.72
C LEU A 48 7.81 -22.24 -6.89
N ASP A 49 6.59 -22.07 -6.38
CA ASP A 49 5.87 -20.79 -6.45
C ASP A 49 6.58 -19.71 -5.62
N ILE A 50 7.20 -20.08 -4.49
CA ILE A 50 7.99 -19.17 -3.66
C ILE A 50 9.23 -18.70 -4.43
N ILE A 51 9.91 -19.59 -5.15
CA ILE A 51 11.07 -19.23 -5.96
C ILE A 51 10.68 -18.27 -7.10
N VAL A 52 9.56 -18.51 -7.77
CA VAL A 52 9.06 -17.64 -8.84
C VAL A 52 8.63 -16.27 -8.31
N LEU A 53 8.13 -16.21 -7.08
CA LEU A 53 7.73 -14.95 -6.41
C LEU A 53 8.91 -14.16 -5.85
N SER A 54 10.02 -14.83 -5.57
CA SER A 54 11.16 -14.23 -4.88
C SER A 54 11.72 -12.97 -5.58
N PRO A 55 11.89 -12.88 -6.91
CA PRO A 55 12.35 -11.67 -7.57
C PRO A 55 11.39 -10.49 -7.42
N LEU A 56 10.08 -10.77 -7.36
CA LEU A 56 9.06 -9.74 -7.19
C LEU A 56 9.07 -9.15 -5.77
N MET A 57 9.34 -10.00 -4.78
CA MET A 57 9.51 -9.56 -3.38
C MET A 57 10.78 -8.73 -3.22
N MET A 58 11.87 -9.10 -3.92
CA MET A 58 13.13 -8.34 -3.93
C MET A 58 12.93 -6.93 -4.51
N GLY A 59 12.11 -6.76 -5.55
CA GLY A 59 11.80 -5.45 -6.13
C GLY A 59 11.19 -4.49 -5.09
N ASN A 60 10.23 -4.97 -4.30
CA ASN A 60 9.64 -4.20 -3.21
C ASN A 60 10.67 -3.90 -2.10
N ALA A 61 11.50 -4.88 -1.74
CA ALA A 61 12.53 -4.70 -0.73
C ALA A 61 13.57 -3.66 -1.15
N LEU A 62 14.03 -3.67 -2.41
CA LEU A 62 15.03 -2.74 -2.92
C LEU A 62 14.62 -1.27 -2.79
N ALA A 63 13.35 -0.95 -2.97
CA ALA A 63 12.85 0.42 -2.80
C ALA A 63 13.12 0.99 -1.39
N PHE A 64 13.13 0.13 -0.35
CA PHE A 64 13.43 0.49 1.04
C PHE A 64 14.91 0.29 1.40
N THR A 65 15.53 -0.78 0.90
CA THR A 65 16.90 -1.13 1.28
C THR A 65 17.95 -0.22 0.65
N ILE A 66 17.70 0.35 -0.55
CA ILE A 66 18.63 1.28 -1.19
C ILE A 66 18.86 2.55 -0.34
N PRO A 67 17.82 3.30 0.09
CA PRO A 67 18.04 4.46 0.97
C PRO A 67 18.72 4.09 2.29
N MET A 68 18.30 2.98 2.92
CA MET A 68 18.89 2.53 4.18
C MET A 68 20.35 2.11 4.03
N SER A 69 20.69 1.43 2.93
CA SER A 69 22.08 1.06 2.63
C SER A 69 22.94 2.29 2.37
N MET A 70 22.39 3.31 1.70
CA MET A 70 23.12 4.56 1.47
C MET A 70 23.35 5.33 2.77
N LEU A 71 22.36 5.36 3.68
CA LEU A 71 22.50 5.90 5.02
C LEU A 71 23.64 5.19 5.78
N ALA A 72 23.59 3.86 5.86
CA ALA A 72 24.61 3.04 6.52
C ALA A 72 26.00 3.32 5.95
N THR A 73 26.12 3.28 4.63
CA THR A 73 27.38 3.50 3.93
C THR A 73 27.97 4.88 4.22
N THR A 74 27.17 5.93 4.10
CA THR A 74 27.64 7.30 4.35
C THR A 74 28.02 7.51 5.81
N THR A 75 27.21 7.01 6.75
CA THR A 75 27.52 7.11 8.18
C THR A 75 28.80 6.39 8.54
N LEU A 76 28.96 5.14 8.09
CA LEU A 76 30.14 4.34 8.40
C LEU A 76 31.41 4.90 7.74
N PHE A 77 31.31 5.37 6.49
CA PHE A 77 32.44 5.93 5.76
C PHE A 77 32.90 7.25 6.38
N TYR A 78 32.03 8.22 6.57
CA TYR A 78 32.41 9.50 7.16
C TYR A 78 32.72 9.40 8.65
N GLY A 79 32.08 8.46 9.36
CA GLY A 79 32.43 8.15 10.75
C GLY A 79 33.88 7.63 10.88
N ARG A 80 34.31 6.75 9.95
CA ARG A 80 35.70 6.29 9.88
C ARG A 80 36.67 7.44 9.59
N MET A 81 36.36 8.26 8.56
CA MET A 81 37.16 9.43 8.23
C MET A 81 37.35 10.40 9.42
N ALA A 82 36.30 10.55 10.24
CA ALA A 82 36.38 11.38 11.44
C ALA A 82 37.22 10.75 12.55
N GLN A 83 37.07 9.44 12.80
CA GLN A 83 37.87 8.68 13.78
C GLN A 83 39.36 8.68 13.45
N GLU A 84 39.71 8.46 12.18
CA GLU A 84 41.07 8.43 11.67
C GLU A 84 41.64 9.86 11.44
N ARG A 85 40.85 10.90 11.78
CA ARG A 85 41.19 12.33 11.58
C ARG A 85 41.45 12.71 10.12
N GLU A 86 41.16 11.84 9.16
CA GLU A 86 41.34 12.11 7.73
C GLU A 86 40.56 13.34 7.27
N PHE A 87 39.32 13.51 7.76
CA PHE A 87 38.47 14.67 7.44
C PHE A 87 39.15 15.99 7.86
N LEU A 88 39.74 16.02 9.06
CA LEU A 88 40.45 17.18 9.57
C LEU A 88 41.73 17.47 8.76
N ILE A 89 42.54 16.44 8.47
CA ILE A 89 43.74 16.56 7.66
C ILE A 89 43.44 17.15 6.27
N LEU A 90 42.37 16.65 5.62
CA LEU A 90 41.96 17.16 4.31
C LEU A 90 41.53 18.65 4.37
N ARG A 91 40.87 19.06 5.45
CA ARG A 91 40.48 20.48 5.65
C ARG A 91 41.70 21.36 5.89
N VAL A 92 42.67 20.92 6.73
CA VAL A 92 43.93 21.65 6.98
C VAL A 92 44.76 21.74 5.69
N ALA A 93 44.73 20.72 4.84
CA ALA A 93 45.34 20.74 3.51
C ALA A 93 44.61 21.66 2.49
N GLY A 94 43.59 22.43 2.93
CA GLY A 94 42.88 23.38 2.09
C GLY A 94 41.80 22.79 1.20
N ILE A 95 41.46 21.49 1.39
CA ILE A 95 40.35 20.85 0.62
C ILE A 95 39.04 21.24 1.22
N HIS A 96 38.23 21.96 0.42
CA HIS A 96 36.92 22.39 0.84
C HIS A 96 35.96 21.20 1.12
N SER A 97 35.25 21.22 2.26
CA SER A 97 34.36 20.12 2.69
C SER A 97 33.34 19.69 1.63
N LYS A 98 32.79 20.61 0.80
CA LYS A 98 31.89 20.29 -0.34
C LYS A 98 32.49 19.25 -1.29
N LYS A 99 33.82 19.31 -1.51
CA LYS A 99 34.53 18.37 -2.40
C LYS A 99 34.62 16.97 -1.81
N ILE A 100 34.71 16.86 -0.49
CA ILE A 100 34.77 15.60 0.22
C ILE A 100 33.45 14.86 0.13
N PHE A 101 32.35 15.60 0.21
CA PHE A 101 30.99 15.03 0.10
C PHE A 101 30.51 14.77 -1.34
N GLN A 102 31.16 15.37 -2.34
CA GLN A 102 30.73 15.32 -3.73
C GLN A 102 30.51 13.89 -4.26
N SER A 103 31.39 12.96 -3.92
CA SER A 103 31.26 11.55 -4.33
C SER A 103 29.98 10.89 -3.79
N ALA A 104 29.63 11.16 -2.52
CA ALA A 104 28.43 10.63 -1.91
C ALA A 104 27.16 11.22 -2.54
N PHE A 105 27.16 12.54 -2.83
CA PHE A 105 26.04 13.18 -3.51
C PHE A 105 25.88 12.71 -4.95
N CYS A 106 26.95 12.44 -5.68
CA CYS A 106 26.86 11.85 -7.02
C CYS A 106 26.25 10.46 -6.99
N ILE A 107 26.66 9.61 -6.05
CA ILE A 107 26.08 8.28 -5.86
C ILE A 107 24.62 8.41 -5.44
N GLY A 108 24.28 9.25 -4.44
CA GLY A 108 22.93 9.50 -3.99
C GLY A 108 22.02 9.99 -5.11
N GLY A 109 22.46 10.94 -5.95
CA GLY A 109 21.73 11.42 -7.11
C GLY A 109 21.47 10.35 -8.16
N PHE A 110 22.46 9.50 -8.45
CA PHE A 110 22.28 8.35 -9.34
C PHE A 110 21.27 7.34 -8.77
N LEU A 111 21.36 7.06 -7.47
CA LEU A 111 20.42 6.16 -6.79
C LEU A 111 19.00 6.73 -6.74
N CYS A 112 18.80 8.05 -6.76
CA CYS A 112 17.46 8.65 -6.87
C CYS A 112 16.78 8.23 -8.17
N ILE A 113 17.49 8.20 -9.29
CA ILE A 113 16.94 7.79 -10.59
C ILE A 113 16.52 6.32 -10.52
N ILE A 114 17.37 5.46 -9.94
CA ILE A 114 17.07 4.04 -9.74
C ILE A 114 15.84 3.87 -8.83
N CYS A 115 15.81 4.53 -7.67
CA CYS A 115 14.70 4.44 -6.73
C CYS A 115 13.40 4.98 -7.33
N PHE A 116 13.46 6.06 -8.11
CA PHE A 116 12.29 6.57 -8.81
C PHE A 116 11.74 5.51 -9.77
N TYR A 117 12.59 4.90 -10.61
CA TYR A 117 12.17 3.85 -11.55
C TYR A 117 11.58 2.62 -10.81
N LEU A 118 12.22 2.19 -9.71
CA LEU A 118 11.72 1.09 -8.89
C LEU A 118 10.31 1.38 -8.33
N ASN A 119 10.11 2.58 -7.79
CA ASN A 119 8.82 2.98 -7.21
C ASN A 119 7.75 3.26 -8.29
N ALA A 120 8.17 3.80 -9.45
CA ALA A 120 7.25 4.19 -10.53
C ALA A 120 6.69 2.98 -11.29
N GLU A 121 7.55 2.00 -11.63
CA GLU A 121 7.20 0.90 -12.53
C GLU A 121 7.31 -0.48 -11.90
N LEU A 122 8.41 -0.78 -11.21
CA LEU A 122 8.65 -2.14 -10.72
C LEU A 122 7.75 -2.50 -9.53
N MET A 123 7.54 -1.60 -8.60
CA MET A 123 6.69 -1.83 -7.42
C MET A 123 5.21 -2.08 -7.78
N PRO A 124 4.57 -1.34 -8.69
CA PRO A 124 3.22 -1.65 -9.18
C PRO A 124 3.13 -3.00 -9.88
N LEU A 125 4.11 -3.32 -10.74
CA LEU A 125 4.18 -4.60 -11.43
C LEU A 125 4.27 -5.78 -10.45
N ALA A 126 5.17 -5.68 -9.47
CA ALA A 126 5.33 -6.67 -8.41
C ALA A 126 4.04 -6.86 -7.60
N SER A 127 3.37 -5.75 -7.27
CA SER A 127 2.11 -5.77 -6.54
C SER A 127 0.97 -6.42 -7.34
N ARG A 128 0.89 -6.19 -8.66
CA ARG A 128 -0.07 -6.87 -9.55
C ARG A 128 0.12 -8.38 -9.51
N LYS A 129 1.34 -8.83 -9.75
CA LYS A 129 1.67 -10.27 -9.76
C LYS A 129 1.46 -10.94 -8.41
N GLN A 130 1.82 -10.26 -7.32
CA GLN A 130 1.56 -10.76 -5.98
C GLN A 130 0.05 -10.92 -5.70
N SER A 131 -0.78 -10.03 -6.24
CA SER A 131 -2.23 -10.13 -6.14
C SER A 131 -2.79 -11.31 -6.95
N GLU A 132 -2.32 -11.51 -8.19
CA GLU A 132 -2.71 -12.65 -9.03
C GLU A 132 -2.44 -13.99 -8.34
N LEU A 133 -1.33 -14.09 -7.62
CA LEU A 133 -0.96 -15.30 -6.88
C LEU A 133 -1.80 -15.52 -5.63
N LYS A 134 -2.23 -14.45 -4.95
CA LYS A 134 -3.23 -14.57 -3.88
C LYS A 134 -4.53 -15.19 -4.39
N TYR A 135 -4.98 -14.82 -5.58
CA TYR A 135 -6.17 -15.40 -6.19
C TYR A 135 -5.98 -16.86 -6.59
N LYS A 136 -4.81 -17.21 -7.16
CA LYS A 136 -4.47 -18.62 -7.44
C LYS A 136 -4.41 -19.46 -6.16
N ALA A 137 -3.81 -18.92 -5.09
CA ALA A 137 -3.76 -19.60 -3.79
C ALA A 137 -5.17 -19.84 -3.23
N ILE A 138 -6.08 -18.88 -3.36
CA ILE A 138 -7.49 -19.04 -2.97
C ILE A 138 -8.17 -20.11 -3.82
N GLU A 139 -7.93 -20.14 -5.13
CA GLU A 139 -8.49 -21.15 -6.04
C GLU A 139 -7.99 -22.58 -5.72
N VAL A 140 -6.69 -22.72 -5.45
CA VAL A 140 -6.09 -24.00 -5.00
C VAL A 140 -6.63 -24.40 -3.62
N LEU A 141 -6.80 -23.44 -2.72
CA LEU A 141 -7.44 -23.61 -1.41
C LEU A 141 -8.85 -24.19 -1.52
N LEU A 142 -9.67 -23.55 -2.34
CA LEU A 142 -11.03 -23.99 -2.56
C LEU A 142 -11.05 -25.43 -3.08
N ASN A 143 -10.17 -25.77 -4.04
CA ASN A 143 -10.09 -27.09 -4.62
C ASN A 143 -9.47 -28.14 -3.66
N ALA A 144 -8.47 -27.79 -2.84
CA ALA A 144 -7.78 -28.70 -1.95
C ALA A 144 -8.57 -28.95 -0.64
N THR A 145 -9.24 -27.93 -0.11
CA THR A 145 -10.04 -28.06 1.12
C THR A 145 -11.27 -28.94 0.90
N PHE A 146 -11.70 -29.08 -0.37
CA PHE A 146 -12.84 -29.92 -0.74
C PHE A 146 -12.58 -31.42 -0.72
N SER A 147 -11.36 -31.86 -0.46
CA SER A 147 -11.00 -33.28 -0.40
C SER A 147 -10.90 -33.89 1.02
N SER A 148 -11.04 -33.08 2.06
CA SER A 148 -10.88 -33.55 3.45
C SER A 148 -12.20 -33.56 4.25
N GLN A 149 -12.38 -34.56 5.09
CA GLN A 149 -13.49 -34.68 6.03
C GLN A 149 -13.40 -33.60 7.11
N GLU A 150 -14.53 -33.00 7.47
CA GLU A 150 -14.70 -32.01 8.54
C GLU A 150 -13.66 -30.88 8.56
N THR A 151 -13.94 -29.78 7.90
CA THR A 151 -13.01 -28.64 7.89
C THR A 151 -13.73 -27.31 8.11
N SER A 152 -13.11 -26.45 8.91
CA SER A 152 -13.52 -25.05 9.04
C SER A 152 -12.68 -24.16 8.11
N ILE A 153 -13.34 -23.39 7.25
CA ILE A 153 -12.69 -22.45 6.35
C ILE A 153 -12.69 -21.05 7.02
N THR A 154 -11.52 -20.62 7.50
CA THR A 154 -11.37 -19.33 8.22
C THR A 154 -10.71 -18.26 7.33
N TYR A 155 -10.44 -18.54 6.06
CA TYR A 155 -9.57 -17.74 5.22
C TYR A 155 -10.24 -16.59 4.46
N ILE A 156 -11.58 -16.56 4.47
CA ILE A 156 -12.34 -15.46 3.89
C ILE A 156 -12.53 -14.41 4.99
N PRO A 157 -12.08 -13.16 4.80
CA PRO A 157 -12.24 -12.12 5.80
C PRO A 157 -13.71 -12.01 6.23
N ASN A 158 -13.96 -11.98 7.54
CA ASN A 158 -15.28 -11.89 8.16
C ASN A 158 -16.23 -13.06 7.92
N LEU A 159 -15.73 -14.21 7.45
CA LEU A 159 -16.55 -15.40 7.24
C LEU A 159 -15.88 -16.62 7.88
N LEU A 160 -16.66 -17.34 8.66
CA LEU A 160 -16.29 -18.65 9.19
C LEU A 160 -17.24 -19.67 8.58
N ILE A 161 -16.70 -20.59 7.78
CA ILE A 161 -17.49 -21.62 7.10
C ILE A 161 -17.12 -22.97 7.68
N ARG A 162 -18.13 -23.74 8.09
CA ARG A 162 -17.99 -25.13 8.55
C ARG A 162 -18.88 -26.02 7.71
N TYR A 163 -18.44 -27.21 7.41
CA TYR A 163 -19.22 -28.23 6.70
C TYR A 163 -18.88 -29.63 7.21
N LYS A 164 -19.81 -30.58 7.08
CA LYS A 164 -19.63 -31.95 7.56
C LYS A 164 -18.94 -32.84 6.53
N SER A 165 -19.37 -32.79 5.28
CA SER A 165 -18.78 -33.60 4.20
C SER A 165 -18.96 -32.88 2.86
N LEU A 166 -18.15 -33.28 1.87
CA LEU A 166 -18.30 -32.86 0.48
C LEU A 166 -18.55 -34.10 -0.38
N GLU A 167 -19.73 -34.15 -1.01
CA GLU A 167 -20.14 -35.26 -1.88
C GLU A 167 -20.52 -34.69 -3.26
N ASN A 168 -19.90 -35.18 -4.32
CA ASN A 168 -20.18 -34.79 -5.70
C ASN A 168 -20.12 -33.27 -5.97
N GLY A 169 -19.24 -32.53 -5.25
CA GLY A 169 -19.12 -31.08 -5.40
C GLY A 169 -20.16 -30.25 -4.63
N PHE A 170 -20.97 -30.90 -3.76
CA PHE A 170 -21.92 -30.27 -2.86
C PHE A 170 -21.46 -30.42 -1.41
N PHE A 171 -21.46 -29.33 -0.69
CA PHE A 171 -21.25 -29.32 0.76
C PHE A 171 -22.51 -29.83 1.46
N GLN A 172 -22.33 -30.69 2.45
CA GLN A 172 -23.40 -31.19 3.30
C GLN A 172 -23.30 -30.55 4.69
N ASN A 173 -24.45 -30.13 5.25
CA ASN A 173 -24.57 -29.46 6.54
C ASN A 173 -23.62 -28.26 6.67
N LEU A 174 -23.83 -27.27 5.82
CA LEU A 174 -23.02 -26.06 5.73
C LEU A 174 -23.48 -25.03 6.77
N ILE A 175 -22.53 -24.52 7.54
CA ILE A 175 -22.72 -23.44 8.51
C ILE A 175 -21.82 -22.27 8.08
N ILE A 176 -22.42 -21.10 7.81
CA ILE A 176 -21.69 -19.89 7.46
C ILE A 176 -21.96 -18.84 8.52
N HIS A 177 -20.95 -18.41 9.26
CA HIS A 177 -21.01 -17.27 10.15
C HIS A 177 -20.43 -16.03 9.46
N HIS A 178 -21.21 -14.98 9.38
CA HIS A 178 -20.74 -13.66 8.98
C HIS A 178 -20.37 -12.85 10.23
N LEU A 179 -19.10 -12.47 10.33
CA LEU A 179 -18.53 -11.77 11.48
C LEU A 179 -18.42 -10.28 11.17
N ASP A 180 -18.92 -9.43 12.06
CA ASP A 180 -18.60 -8.02 12.09
C ASP A 180 -17.90 -7.68 13.41
N ASN A 181 -16.72 -7.03 13.34
CA ASN A 181 -15.89 -6.72 14.51
C ASN A 181 -15.68 -7.93 15.46
N LYS A 182 -15.48 -9.15 14.89
CA LYS A 182 -15.34 -10.42 15.60
C LYS A 182 -16.61 -10.93 16.33
N LYS A 183 -17.77 -10.29 16.13
CA LYS A 183 -19.06 -10.80 16.61
C LYS A 183 -19.83 -11.42 15.44
N ILE A 184 -20.59 -12.47 15.71
CA ILE A 184 -21.44 -13.11 14.71
C ILE A 184 -22.64 -12.21 14.48
N GLN A 185 -22.76 -11.66 13.27
CA GLN A 185 -23.89 -10.84 12.85
C GLN A 185 -24.99 -11.68 12.18
N ASN A 186 -24.58 -12.64 11.34
CA ASN A 186 -25.50 -13.56 10.66
C ASN A 186 -24.96 -14.97 10.74
N GLU A 187 -25.86 -15.91 10.97
CA GLU A 187 -25.61 -17.34 10.86
C GLU A 187 -26.50 -17.94 9.77
N ILE A 188 -25.93 -18.66 8.83
CA ILE A 188 -26.63 -19.33 7.75
C ILE A 188 -26.37 -20.82 7.90
N LEU A 189 -27.44 -21.58 8.12
CA LEU A 189 -27.43 -23.04 8.16
C LEU A 189 -28.07 -23.54 6.87
N ALA A 190 -27.40 -24.41 6.12
CA ALA A 190 -27.93 -25.01 4.90
C ALA A 190 -27.67 -26.52 4.89
N THR A 191 -28.67 -27.27 4.44
CA THR A 191 -28.57 -28.74 4.34
C THR A 191 -27.58 -29.13 3.26
N SER A 192 -27.61 -28.41 2.13
CA SER A 192 -26.63 -28.59 1.06
C SER A 192 -26.26 -27.28 0.39
N GLY A 193 -25.07 -27.20 -0.17
CA GLY A 193 -24.62 -26.00 -0.87
C GLY A 193 -23.55 -26.30 -1.92
N ARG A 194 -23.53 -25.50 -2.99
CA ARG A 194 -22.50 -25.55 -4.01
C ARG A 194 -21.78 -24.21 -4.08
N LEU A 195 -20.47 -24.26 -4.17
CA LEU A 195 -19.64 -23.08 -4.32
C LEU A 195 -19.23 -22.91 -5.78
N THR A 196 -19.40 -21.69 -6.31
CA THR A 196 -18.95 -21.31 -7.63
C THR A 196 -18.09 -20.07 -7.53
N TYR A 197 -16.99 -20.03 -8.29
CA TYR A 197 -16.09 -18.88 -8.34
C TYR A 197 -16.07 -18.25 -9.73
N ASP A 198 -16.50 -17.01 -9.82
CA ASP A 198 -16.37 -16.21 -11.04
C ASP A 198 -15.07 -15.40 -11.02
N LYS A 199 -14.06 -15.89 -11.73
CA LYS A 199 -12.74 -15.25 -11.87
C LYS A 199 -12.80 -13.83 -12.44
N ARG A 200 -13.75 -13.55 -13.36
CA ARG A 200 -13.90 -12.23 -14.00
C ARG A 200 -14.45 -11.20 -13.02
N ARG A 201 -15.34 -11.63 -12.14
CA ARG A 201 -16.00 -10.76 -11.14
C ARG A 201 -15.35 -10.83 -9.76
N SER A 202 -14.35 -11.72 -9.55
CA SER A 202 -13.78 -12.05 -8.23
C SER A 202 -14.87 -12.27 -7.18
N LEU A 203 -15.92 -12.98 -7.60
CA LEU A 203 -17.11 -13.24 -6.82
C LEU A 203 -17.16 -14.72 -6.46
N LEU A 204 -17.20 -14.99 -5.17
CA LEU A 204 -17.48 -16.32 -4.65
C LEU A 204 -18.99 -16.40 -4.43
N THR A 205 -19.66 -17.36 -5.03
CA THR A 205 -21.11 -17.51 -4.92
C THR A 205 -21.44 -18.85 -4.30
N PHE A 206 -22.09 -18.83 -3.14
CA PHE A 206 -22.67 -20.00 -2.54
C PHE A 206 -24.10 -20.16 -3.00
N HIS A 207 -24.41 -21.26 -3.65
CA HIS A 207 -25.76 -21.70 -3.95
C HIS A 207 -26.19 -22.66 -2.85
N LEU A 208 -27.03 -22.20 -1.96
CA LEU A 208 -27.48 -22.93 -0.76
C LEU A 208 -28.88 -23.46 -0.98
N LYS A 209 -29.14 -24.68 -0.48
CA LYS A 209 -30.46 -25.31 -0.53
C LYS A 209 -30.92 -25.70 0.87
N ASP A 210 -32.19 -25.51 1.12
CA ASP A 210 -32.92 -25.88 2.33
C ASP A 210 -32.19 -25.45 3.61
N GLY A 211 -32.45 -24.23 4.03
CA GLY A 211 -31.72 -23.67 5.17
C GLY A 211 -32.44 -22.57 5.94
N ILE A 212 -31.73 -22.07 6.94
CA ILE A 212 -32.21 -21.04 7.87
C ILE A 212 -31.14 -19.96 7.96
N ILE A 213 -31.57 -18.70 7.84
CA ILE A 213 -30.75 -17.52 8.12
C ILE A 213 -31.18 -16.94 9.46
N THR A 214 -30.27 -16.85 10.41
CA THR A 214 -30.47 -16.19 11.69
C THR A 214 -29.69 -14.88 11.70
N HIS A 215 -30.40 -13.77 11.89
CA HIS A 215 -29.82 -12.45 12.04
C HIS A 215 -29.81 -12.04 13.50
N PHE A 216 -28.63 -11.73 14.05
CA PHE A 216 -28.44 -11.25 15.42
C PHE A 216 -28.45 -9.72 15.43
N SER A 217 -29.52 -9.10 15.97
CA SER A 217 -29.62 -7.64 16.07
C SER A 217 -28.77 -7.11 17.22
N ASN A 218 -27.89 -6.13 16.92
CA ASN A 218 -27.06 -5.45 17.91
C ASN A 218 -27.75 -4.25 18.58
N SER A 219 -29.09 -4.12 18.54
CA SER A 219 -29.77 -2.99 19.15
C SER A 219 -29.76 -3.11 20.68
N ILE A 220 -29.25 -2.05 21.33
CA ILE A 220 -29.07 -1.90 22.78
C ILE A 220 -30.41 -2.04 23.58
N ARG A 221 -31.55 -2.10 22.90
CA ARG A 221 -32.90 -2.16 23.51
C ARG A 221 -33.57 -3.52 23.52
N ASP A 222 -33.08 -4.49 22.73
CA ASP A 222 -33.71 -5.85 22.63
C ASP A 222 -32.60 -6.91 22.54
N GLU A 223 -32.12 -7.35 23.68
CA GLU A 223 -30.97 -8.30 23.78
C GLU A 223 -31.21 -9.71 23.20
N ASN A 224 -32.42 -10.05 22.68
CA ASN A 224 -32.74 -11.41 22.22
C ASN A 224 -33.72 -11.50 21.04
N LYS A 225 -33.77 -10.56 20.11
CA LYS A 225 -34.55 -10.76 18.88
C LYS A 225 -33.68 -11.39 17.80
N GLU A 226 -33.72 -12.72 17.73
CA GLU A 226 -33.24 -13.50 16.59
C GLU A 226 -34.32 -13.48 15.49
N ASN A 227 -34.02 -12.86 14.37
CA ASN A 227 -34.89 -12.96 13.19
C ASN A 227 -34.44 -14.20 12.40
N ARG A 228 -35.30 -15.21 12.31
CA ARG A 228 -35.05 -16.43 11.55
C ARG A 228 -35.87 -16.45 10.28
N PHE A 229 -35.19 -16.68 9.16
CA PHE A 229 -35.78 -16.81 7.84
C PHE A 229 -35.44 -18.19 7.27
N THR A 230 -36.44 -18.95 6.87
CA THR A 230 -36.26 -20.23 6.18
C THR A 230 -36.23 -19.98 4.67
N PHE A 231 -35.36 -20.69 3.93
CA PHE A 231 -35.28 -20.62 2.48
C PHE A 231 -35.16 -22.03 1.86
N GLN A 232 -35.72 -22.20 0.67
CA GLN A 232 -35.51 -23.41 -0.13
C GLN A 232 -34.27 -23.30 -1.02
N GLU A 233 -34.08 -22.14 -1.66
CA GLU A 233 -32.88 -21.82 -2.41
C GLU A 233 -32.40 -20.40 -2.05
N PHE A 234 -31.12 -20.27 -1.75
CA PHE A 234 -30.53 -18.98 -1.43
C PHE A 234 -29.16 -18.85 -2.10
N THR A 235 -28.93 -17.75 -2.77
CA THR A 235 -27.66 -17.47 -3.42
C THR A 235 -26.93 -16.37 -2.64
N LEU A 236 -25.83 -16.73 -1.99
CA LEU A 236 -24.99 -15.80 -1.24
C LEU A 236 -23.78 -15.37 -2.08
N PRO A 237 -23.80 -14.19 -2.69
CA PRO A 237 -22.64 -13.65 -3.38
C PRO A 237 -21.67 -13.02 -2.37
N ILE A 238 -20.47 -13.55 -2.26
CA ILE A 238 -19.41 -13.03 -1.40
C ILE A 238 -18.35 -12.39 -2.29
N PRO A 239 -18.26 -11.07 -2.33
CA PRO A 239 -17.15 -10.43 -3.02
C PRO A 239 -15.87 -10.72 -2.23
N LEU A 240 -14.92 -11.41 -2.83
CA LEU A 240 -13.59 -11.65 -2.24
C LEU A 240 -12.80 -10.36 -2.04
N ASP A 241 -13.20 -9.33 -2.77
CA ASP A 241 -12.77 -7.94 -2.56
C ASP A 241 -13.99 -7.09 -2.23
N SER A 242 -14.01 -6.42 -1.10
CA SER A 242 -14.99 -5.36 -0.85
C SER A 242 -14.91 -4.32 -1.98
N LYS A 243 -16.04 -3.83 -2.49
CA LYS A 243 -16.09 -2.85 -3.58
C LYS A 243 -15.15 -1.65 -3.37
N GLN A 244 -15.02 -1.20 -2.13
CA GLN A 244 -14.11 -0.12 -1.74
C GLN A 244 -12.62 -0.50 -1.86
N LYS A 245 -12.23 -1.75 -1.52
CA LYS A 245 -10.85 -2.23 -1.69
C LYS A 245 -10.47 -2.50 -3.15
N LYS A 246 -11.45 -2.80 -4.06
CA LYS A 246 -11.15 -3.08 -5.47
C LYS A 246 -10.51 -1.92 -6.21
N ASP A 247 -11.00 -0.71 -6.00
CA ASP A 247 -10.50 0.45 -6.75
C ASP A 247 -9.27 1.05 -6.08
N VAL A 248 -9.18 1.02 -4.76
CA VAL A 248 -7.95 1.35 -4.01
C VAL A 248 -6.82 0.35 -4.33
N MET A 249 -7.13 -0.97 -4.43
CA MET A 249 -6.15 -1.96 -4.90
C MET A 249 -5.74 -1.73 -6.36
N LYS A 250 -6.66 -1.33 -7.24
CA LYS A 250 -6.34 -0.99 -8.63
C LYS A 250 -5.38 0.20 -8.71
N VAL A 251 -5.50 1.19 -7.82
CA VAL A 251 -4.59 2.35 -7.76
C VAL A 251 -3.17 1.92 -7.42
N LYS A 252 -3.00 1.03 -6.44
CA LYS A 252 -1.69 0.49 -6.05
C LYS A 252 -0.95 -0.20 -7.20
N TYR A 253 -1.70 -0.76 -8.15
CA TYR A 253 -1.15 -1.50 -9.29
C TYR A 253 -0.94 -0.65 -10.54
N LYS A 254 -1.38 0.60 -10.57
CA LYS A 254 -1.18 1.48 -11.72
C LYS A 254 0.29 1.92 -11.80
N SER A 255 0.84 1.94 -13.02
CA SER A 255 2.15 2.54 -13.28
C SER A 255 2.11 4.05 -13.03
N PHE A 256 3.27 4.71 -13.01
CA PHE A 256 3.34 6.16 -12.85
C PHE A 256 2.61 6.89 -14.00
N HIS A 257 2.77 6.38 -15.22
CA HIS A 257 2.09 6.90 -16.40
C HIS A 257 0.57 6.70 -16.34
N ASP A 258 0.11 5.50 -15.97
CA ASP A 258 -1.33 5.21 -15.82
C ASP A 258 -1.99 6.11 -14.77
N LEU A 259 -1.29 6.42 -13.67
CA LEU A 259 -1.78 7.37 -12.67
C LEU A 259 -1.93 8.78 -13.25
N MET A 260 -0.95 9.24 -14.02
CA MET A 260 -0.97 10.56 -14.63
C MET A 260 -2.13 10.70 -15.63
N VAL A 261 -2.29 9.75 -16.54
CA VAL A 261 -3.40 9.71 -17.51
C VAL A 261 -4.76 9.71 -16.82
N TRP A 262 -4.91 8.92 -15.75
CA TRP A 262 -6.14 8.87 -15.00
C TRP A 262 -6.42 10.21 -14.29
N MET A 263 -5.41 10.81 -13.68
CA MET A 263 -5.54 12.11 -13.03
C MET A 263 -5.93 13.21 -14.01
N ASP A 264 -5.33 13.26 -15.21
CA ASP A 264 -5.69 14.24 -16.23
C ASP A 264 -7.15 14.11 -16.66
N THR A 265 -7.67 12.88 -16.75
CA THR A 265 -9.08 12.62 -17.09
C THR A 265 -10.06 13.15 -16.03
N TRP A 266 -9.69 13.10 -14.75
CA TRP A 266 -10.57 13.46 -13.65
C TRP A 266 -10.34 14.86 -13.08
N LYS A 267 -9.22 15.50 -13.41
CA LYS A 267 -8.79 16.79 -12.86
C LYS A 267 -9.84 17.89 -12.92
N GLU A 268 -10.53 18.01 -14.05
CA GLU A 268 -11.56 19.04 -14.24
C GLU A 268 -12.90 18.66 -13.60
N PHE A 269 -13.11 17.38 -13.36
CA PHE A 269 -14.40 16.86 -12.92
C PHE A 269 -14.53 16.77 -11.39
N ILE A 270 -13.46 16.45 -10.69
CA ILE A 270 -13.45 16.35 -9.22
C ILE A 270 -13.89 17.62 -8.50
N PRO A 271 -13.44 18.83 -8.88
CA PRO A 271 -13.92 20.06 -8.25
C PRO A 271 -15.45 20.22 -8.36
N LYS A 272 -16.01 19.86 -9.52
CA LYS A 272 -17.48 19.90 -9.76
C LYS A 272 -18.21 18.89 -8.86
N LEU A 273 -17.63 17.70 -8.66
CA LEU A 273 -18.21 16.70 -7.76
C LEU A 273 -18.19 17.16 -6.30
N ARG A 274 -17.16 17.88 -5.87
CA ARG A 274 -17.09 18.44 -4.50
C ARG A 274 -18.15 19.50 -4.25
N VAL A 275 -18.35 20.39 -5.22
CA VAL A 275 -19.44 21.40 -5.16
C VAL A 275 -20.79 20.69 -5.13
N LEU A 276 -20.99 19.72 -6.02
CA LEU A 276 -22.23 18.91 -6.07
C LEU A 276 -22.50 18.20 -4.73
N LEU A 277 -21.46 17.68 -4.08
CA LEU A 277 -21.59 17.03 -2.77
C LEU A 277 -22.06 18.03 -1.69
N GLN A 278 -21.48 19.23 -1.68
CA GLN A 278 -21.90 20.28 -0.74
C GLN A 278 -23.35 20.74 -0.98
N GLU A 279 -23.75 20.86 -2.25
CA GLU A 279 -25.14 21.16 -2.60
C GLU A 279 -26.10 20.07 -2.14
N ILE A 280 -25.75 18.78 -2.35
CA ILE A 280 -26.59 17.64 -1.92
C ILE A 280 -26.73 17.60 -0.40
N GLU A 281 -25.66 17.89 0.35
CA GLU A 281 -25.69 17.89 1.82
C GLU A 281 -26.55 19.05 2.39
N GLN A 282 -26.75 20.13 1.61
CA GLN A 282 -27.59 21.28 1.98
C GLN A 282 -29.04 21.20 1.45
N GLU A 283 -29.31 20.32 0.47
CA GLU A 283 -30.62 20.19 -0.15
C GLU A 283 -31.60 19.44 0.74
N GLU A 284 -32.76 20.03 0.99
CA GLU A 284 -33.87 19.39 1.71
C GLU A 284 -34.52 18.30 0.83
N ASP A 285 -35.03 17.23 1.45
CA ASP A 285 -35.58 16.07 0.73
C ASP A 285 -36.78 16.41 -0.19
N GLY A 286 -37.47 17.54 0.05
CA GLY A 286 -38.60 18.00 -0.77
C GLY A 286 -38.23 18.55 -2.16
N HIS A 287 -36.95 18.91 -2.40
CA HIS A 287 -36.48 19.52 -3.65
C HIS A 287 -35.53 18.63 -4.46
N TRP A 288 -35.47 17.34 -4.15
CA TRP A 288 -34.54 16.41 -4.77
C TRP A 288 -34.74 16.23 -6.29
N GLU A 289 -35.97 16.23 -6.78
CA GLU A 289 -36.26 16.11 -8.21
C GLU A 289 -35.76 17.34 -8.98
N ASP A 290 -36.01 18.55 -8.46
CA ASP A 290 -35.49 19.80 -9.03
C ASP A 290 -33.98 19.87 -9.05
N PHE A 291 -33.32 19.33 -8.01
CA PHE A 291 -31.86 19.19 -7.95
C PHE A 291 -31.35 18.27 -9.05
N LEU A 292 -31.99 17.12 -9.24
CA LEU A 292 -31.60 16.15 -10.29
C LEU A 292 -31.76 16.75 -11.69
N GLU A 293 -32.83 17.50 -11.93
CA GLU A 293 -33.08 18.14 -13.23
C GLU A 293 -32.02 19.22 -13.53
N ARG A 294 -31.73 20.10 -12.56
CA ARG A 294 -30.68 21.12 -12.66
C ARG A 294 -29.28 20.54 -12.96
N ASN A 295 -28.96 19.39 -12.39
CA ASN A 295 -27.63 18.76 -12.47
C ASN A 295 -27.56 17.56 -13.44
N ASN A 296 -28.60 17.31 -14.23
CA ASN A 296 -28.75 16.11 -15.06
C ASN A 296 -27.56 15.85 -16.01
N ASP A 297 -27.01 16.88 -16.64
CA ASP A 297 -25.89 16.74 -17.58
C ASP A 297 -24.58 16.35 -16.85
N VAL A 298 -24.35 16.93 -15.69
CA VAL A 298 -23.19 16.60 -14.86
C VAL A 298 -23.31 15.16 -14.33
N LEU A 299 -24.50 14.78 -13.88
CA LEU A 299 -24.79 13.44 -13.36
C LEU A 299 -24.68 12.36 -14.44
N LYS A 300 -25.19 12.62 -15.66
CA LYS A 300 -25.01 11.70 -16.80
C LYS A 300 -23.55 11.53 -17.19
N LYS A 301 -22.79 12.64 -17.23
CA LYS A 301 -21.36 12.59 -17.52
C LYS A 301 -20.60 11.83 -16.43
N TYR A 302 -20.94 12.08 -15.15
CA TYR A 302 -20.36 11.38 -14.01
C TYR A 302 -20.67 9.88 -14.07
N PHE A 303 -21.93 9.51 -14.30
CA PHE A 303 -22.32 8.12 -14.46
C PHE A 303 -21.56 7.41 -15.57
N LYS A 304 -21.42 8.06 -16.72
CA LYS A 304 -20.63 7.52 -17.85
C LYS A 304 -19.16 7.32 -17.49
N MET A 305 -18.55 8.26 -16.78
CA MET A 305 -17.17 8.16 -16.33
C MET A 305 -16.99 7.08 -15.24
N TYR A 306 -17.95 6.99 -14.29
CA TYR A 306 -17.92 6.03 -13.19
C TYR A 306 -18.10 4.59 -13.66
N TYR A 307 -18.91 4.38 -14.71
CA TYR A 307 -19.22 3.06 -15.27
C TYR A 307 -18.57 2.80 -16.64
N ALA A 308 -17.56 3.58 -17.06
CA ALA A 308 -16.93 3.44 -18.37
C ALA A 308 -16.48 2.00 -18.72
N ASP A 309 -16.29 1.16 -17.69
CA ASP A 309 -15.83 -0.24 -17.81
C ASP A 309 -16.99 -1.28 -17.68
N LYS A 310 -18.27 -0.89 -17.58
CA LYS A 310 -19.35 -1.83 -17.25
C LYS A 310 -20.57 -1.66 -18.16
N SER A 311 -20.83 -2.68 -18.98
CA SER A 311 -22.01 -2.81 -19.81
C SER A 311 -23.28 -3.08 -19.00
N SER A 312 -24.15 -2.10 -18.82
CA SER A 312 -25.63 -2.19 -18.69
C SER A 312 -26.29 -0.90 -18.15
N PRO A 313 -27.13 -0.18 -18.95
CA PRO A 313 -27.26 1.25 -18.66
C PRO A 313 -28.50 1.75 -17.90
N LYS A 314 -29.72 1.22 -18.06
CA LYS A 314 -30.92 1.94 -17.56
C LYS A 314 -31.27 1.71 -16.08
N LYS A 315 -31.41 0.49 -15.62
CA LYS A 315 -31.73 0.17 -14.20
C LYS A 315 -30.65 0.59 -13.19
N LYS A 316 -29.43 0.79 -13.66
CA LYS A 316 -28.31 1.23 -12.80
C LYS A 316 -28.27 2.73 -12.61
N PHE A 317 -28.79 3.52 -13.56
CA PHE A 317 -28.80 4.98 -13.43
C PHE A 317 -29.80 5.44 -12.38
N GLU A 318 -31.02 4.90 -12.36
CA GLU A 318 -32.03 5.22 -11.34
C GLU A 318 -31.49 4.96 -9.92
N LYS A 319 -30.91 3.78 -9.69
CA LYS A 319 -30.29 3.46 -8.39
C LYS A 319 -29.05 4.31 -8.09
N PHE A 320 -28.34 4.80 -9.10
CA PHE A 320 -27.15 5.64 -8.94
C PHE A 320 -27.49 7.05 -8.48
N ILE A 321 -28.65 7.58 -8.87
CA ILE A 321 -29.13 8.92 -8.53
C ILE A 321 -29.95 8.97 -7.23
N GLU A 322 -30.17 7.83 -6.53
CA GLU A 322 -30.70 7.85 -5.17
C GLU A 322 -29.76 8.67 -4.27
N LYS A 323 -30.31 9.59 -3.45
CA LYS A 323 -29.53 10.58 -2.65
C LYS A 323 -28.38 9.93 -1.89
N GLU A 324 -28.63 8.90 -1.09
CA GLU A 324 -27.60 8.18 -0.35
C GLU A 324 -26.55 7.52 -1.25
N SER A 325 -27.01 6.84 -2.30
CA SER A 325 -26.12 6.18 -3.25
C SER A 325 -25.24 7.17 -4.00
N LEU A 326 -25.76 8.34 -4.34
CA LEU A 326 -25.03 9.39 -5.04
C LEU A 326 -23.97 10.02 -4.12
N ILE A 327 -24.32 10.33 -2.88
CA ILE A 327 -23.39 10.83 -1.87
C ILE A 327 -22.21 9.86 -1.69
N ASP A 328 -22.51 8.58 -1.49
CA ASP A 328 -21.48 7.55 -1.32
C ASP A 328 -20.58 7.41 -2.54
N ASN A 329 -21.14 7.44 -3.75
CA ASN A 329 -20.38 7.35 -4.99
C ASN A 329 -19.47 8.58 -5.19
N ILE A 330 -19.93 9.78 -4.86
CA ILE A 330 -19.14 11.01 -4.95
C ILE A 330 -18.03 11.01 -3.90
N LYS A 331 -18.33 10.71 -2.64
CA LYS A 331 -17.34 10.59 -1.55
C LYS A 331 -16.26 9.57 -1.93
N TYR A 332 -16.68 8.42 -2.44
CA TYR A 332 -15.77 7.39 -2.92
C TYR A 332 -14.86 7.88 -4.06
N SER A 333 -15.42 8.59 -5.06
CA SER A 333 -14.61 9.14 -6.17
C SER A 333 -13.61 10.17 -5.70
N CYS A 334 -13.97 11.01 -4.74
CA CYS A 334 -13.06 11.98 -4.13
C CYS A 334 -11.94 11.30 -3.32
N THR A 335 -12.26 10.22 -2.60
CA THR A 335 -11.24 9.43 -1.87
C THR A 335 -10.27 8.76 -2.84
N VAL A 336 -10.78 8.15 -3.90
CA VAL A 336 -9.95 7.53 -4.95
C VAL A 336 -9.05 8.56 -5.63
N TRP A 337 -9.54 9.78 -5.86
CA TRP A 337 -8.74 10.87 -6.40
C TRP A 337 -7.58 11.27 -5.47
N ASN A 338 -7.86 11.45 -4.18
CA ASN A 338 -6.84 11.79 -3.20
C ASN A 338 -5.77 10.71 -3.09
N ASP A 339 -6.16 9.42 -3.09
CA ASP A 339 -5.23 8.29 -3.09
C ASP A 339 -4.35 8.26 -4.36
N HIS A 340 -4.91 8.58 -5.54
CA HIS A 340 -4.13 8.68 -6.78
C HIS A 340 -3.10 9.79 -6.71
N GLN A 341 -3.50 11.00 -6.28
CA GLN A 341 -2.59 12.12 -6.12
C GLN A 341 -1.50 11.84 -5.09
N TRP A 342 -1.89 11.30 -3.92
CA TRP A 342 -0.94 10.96 -2.87
C TRP A 342 0.09 9.94 -3.38
N ARG A 343 -0.31 8.87 -4.04
CA ARG A 343 0.60 7.86 -4.58
C ARG A 343 1.53 8.39 -5.65
N TRP A 344 1.03 9.28 -6.50
CA TRP A 344 1.86 9.91 -7.53
C TRP A 344 2.97 10.75 -6.89
N HIS A 345 2.63 11.64 -5.95
CA HIS A 345 3.61 12.45 -5.22
C HIS A 345 4.53 11.59 -4.36
N ASN A 346 4.00 10.58 -3.69
CA ASN A 346 4.77 9.68 -2.84
C ASN A 346 5.87 8.93 -3.61
N ARG A 347 5.61 8.51 -4.84
CA ARG A 347 6.62 7.85 -5.67
C ARG A 347 7.80 8.77 -5.98
N ILE A 348 7.53 10.05 -6.22
CA ILE A 348 8.57 11.07 -6.43
C ILE A 348 9.33 11.31 -5.12
N ALA A 349 8.61 11.50 -4.01
CA ALA A 349 9.19 11.76 -2.70
C ALA A 349 10.09 10.60 -2.24
N MET A 350 9.64 9.35 -2.37
CA MET A 350 10.45 8.17 -2.07
C MET A 350 11.63 7.99 -3.03
N GLY A 351 11.47 8.41 -4.30
CA GLY A 351 12.58 8.44 -5.26
C GLY A 351 13.74 9.34 -4.81
N LEU A 352 13.46 10.45 -4.11
CA LEU A 352 14.48 11.38 -3.61
C LEU A 352 15.12 10.93 -2.27
N ALA A 353 14.56 9.93 -1.60
CA ALA A 353 15.04 9.46 -0.30
C ALA A 353 16.56 9.15 -0.27
N PRO A 354 17.19 8.48 -1.27
CA PRO A 354 18.62 8.21 -1.25
C PRO A 354 19.49 9.46 -1.11
N LEU A 355 19.10 10.57 -1.76
CA LEU A 355 19.84 11.83 -1.67
C LEU A 355 19.71 12.45 -0.28
N LEU A 356 18.53 12.44 0.30
CA LEU A 356 18.28 13.01 1.62
C LEU A 356 19.01 12.26 2.72
N VAL A 357 19.08 10.96 2.64
CA VAL A 357 19.82 10.16 3.62
C VAL A 357 21.33 10.34 3.51
N VAL A 358 21.87 10.80 2.35
CA VAL A 358 23.29 11.21 2.23
C VAL A 358 23.55 12.42 3.12
N PHE A 359 22.67 13.42 3.15
CA PHE A 359 22.81 14.59 4.03
C PHE A 359 22.82 14.14 5.50
N LEU A 360 21.90 13.28 5.91
CA LEU A 360 21.83 12.76 7.27
C LEU A 360 23.05 11.90 7.63
N GLY A 361 23.33 10.88 6.81
CA GLY A 361 24.39 9.90 7.10
C GLY A 361 25.77 10.51 7.15
N SER A 362 26.09 11.43 6.23
CA SER A 362 27.37 12.12 6.22
C SER A 362 27.54 13.01 7.45
N SER A 363 26.49 13.75 7.83
CA SER A 363 26.54 14.65 8.99
C SER A 363 26.63 13.88 10.31
N LEU A 364 25.79 12.85 10.49
CA LEU A 364 25.79 12.03 11.69
C LEU A 364 27.09 11.23 11.83
N GLY A 365 27.62 10.70 10.72
CA GLY A 365 28.89 10.01 10.72
C GLY A 365 30.04 10.88 11.28
N LEU A 366 30.11 12.15 10.85
CA LEU A 366 31.12 13.09 11.35
C LEU A 366 30.86 13.55 12.79
N LEU A 367 29.61 13.66 13.23
CA LEU A 367 29.24 14.11 14.58
C LEU A 367 29.45 13.01 15.64
N ILE A 368 29.25 11.73 15.28
CA ILE A 368 29.26 10.58 16.21
C ILE A 368 30.59 9.82 16.14
N HIS A 369 31.69 10.51 15.82
CA HIS A 369 33.00 9.92 15.56
C HIS A 369 33.65 9.18 16.74
N HIS A 370 33.19 9.40 17.98
CA HIS A 370 33.78 8.76 19.18
C HIS A 370 33.19 7.39 19.53
N SER A 371 32.16 6.93 18.82
CA SER A 371 31.45 5.70 19.15
C SER A 371 31.84 4.52 18.24
N ASN A 372 31.54 3.31 18.72
CA ASN A 372 31.69 2.10 17.92
C ASN A 372 30.89 2.23 16.59
N ARG A 373 31.47 1.69 15.49
CA ARG A 373 30.84 1.77 14.14
C ARG A 373 29.40 1.27 14.10
N LEU A 374 29.12 0.17 14.82
CA LEU A 374 27.75 -0.36 14.92
C LEU A 374 26.80 0.59 15.66
N PHE A 375 27.28 1.24 16.71
CA PHE A 375 26.53 2.24 17.45
C PHE A 375 26.25 3.48 16.57
N ALA A 376 27.22 3.96 15.83
CA ALA A 376 27.06 5.08 14.90
C ALA A 376 26.01 4.77 13.82
N PHE A 377 26.00 3.55 13.26
CA PHE A 377 24.96 3.10 12.35
C PHE A 377 23.60 3.06 13.01
N GLY A 378 23.49 2.45 14.20
CA GLY A 378 22.22 2.37 14.93
C GLY A 378 21.61 3.74 15.20
N VAL A 379 22.43 4.69 15.72
CA VAL A 379 21.98 6.06 15.96
C VAL A 379 21.59 6.79 14.68
N SER A 380 22.29 6.56 13.56
CA SER A 380 21.94 7.19 12.29
C SER A 380 20.67 6.63 11.66
N ALA A 381 20.31 5.38 11.96
CA ALA A 381 19.07 4.76 11.50
C ALA A 381 17.84 5.29 12.27
N LEU A 382 18.00 5.76 13.52
CA LEU A 382 16.90 6.25 14.35
C LEU A 382 16.08 7.38 13.69
N PRO A 383 16.67 8.45 13.13
CA PRO A 383 15.90 9.49 12.46
C PRO A 383 15.06 8.98 11.28
N VAL A 384 15.54 7.99 10.55
CA VAL A 384 14.79 7.40 9.45
C VAL A 384 13.66 6.52 9.99
N MET A 385 13.92 5.69 11.00
CA MET A 385 12.91 4.79 11.56
C MET A 385 11.85 5.52 12.40
N LEU A 386 12.26 6.54 13.17
CA LEU A 386 11.38 7.23 14.11
C LEU A 386 10.75 8.52 13.56
N ILE A 387 11.34 9.10 12.51
CA ILE A 387 10.84 10.36 11.93
C ILE A 387 10.32 10.12 10.52
N TYR A 388 11.16 9.65 9.60
CA TYR A 388 10.80 9.53 8.19
C TYR A 388 9.59 8.61 7.97
N TYR A 389 9.67 7.35 8.41
CA TYR A 389 8.59 6.38 8.17
C TYR A 389 7.29 6.71 8.93
N PRO A 390 7.32 7.07 10.23
CA PRO A 390 6.09 7.48 10.92
C PRO A 390 5.44 8.72 10.31
N LEU A 391 6.21 9.74 9.90
CA LEU A 391 5.68 10.90 9.22
C LEU A 391 5.08 10.57 7.85
N GLN A 392 5.67 9.62 7.13
CA GLN A 392 5.12 9.13 5.87
C GLN A 392 3.76 8.43 6.07
N MET A 393 3.66 7.59 7.09
CA MET A 393 2.39 6.92 7.46
C MET A 393 1.34 7.91 7.98
N LEU A 394 1.76 8.90 8.78
CA LEU A 394 0.88 9.99 9.23
C LEU A 394 0.38 10.82 8.05
N GLY A 395 1.25 11.13 7.10
CA GLY A 395 0.88 11.88 5.89
C GLY A 395 -0.17 11.14 5.04
N GLU A 396 -0.05 9.81 4.90
CA GLU A 396 -1.07 8.97 4.26
C GLU A 396 -2.40 9.05 5.03
N SER A 397 -2.38 8.80 6.33
CA SER A 397 -3.58 8.81 7.18
C SER A 397 -4.28 10.17 7.20
N LEU A 398 -3.53 11.26 7.29
CA LEU A 398 -4.09 12.62 7.27
C LEU A 398 -4.69 12.99 5.91
N THR A 399 -4.14 12.45 4.82
CA THR A 399 -4.70 12.62 3.46
C THR A 399 -6.00 11.83 3.31
N ASP A 400 -6.04 10.60 3.79
CA ASP A 400 -7.23 9.74 3.75
C ASP A 400 -8.40 10.34 4.53
N ASN A 401 -8.11 11.04 5.63
CA ASN A 401 -9.09 11.74 6.45
C ASN A 401 -9.39 13.18 5.98
N TYR A 402 -8.92 13.60 4.80
CA TYR A 402 -9.13 14.92 4.21
C TYR A 402 -8.59 16.10 5.04
N ILE A 403 -7.71 15.84 6.01
CA ILE A 403 -7.10 16.87 6.87
C ILE A 403 -5.96 17.57 6.12
N LEU A 404 -5.18 16.82 5.35
CA LEU A 404 -4.04 17.33 4.60
C LEU A 404 -4.24 17.15 3.10
N SER A 405 -3.71 18.09 2.30
CA SER A 405 -3.68 17.92 0.86
C SER A 405 -2.76 16.74 0.46
N PRO A 406 -3.09 15.98 -0.59
CA PRO A 406 -2.35 14.78 -0.98
C PRO A 406 -0.85 15.01 -1.22
N TRP A 407 -0.48 16.17 -1.78
CA TRP A 407 0.93 16.50 -2.01
C TRP A 407 1.69 16.76 -0.70
N LEU A 408 1.10 17.52 0.25
CA LEU A 408 1.73 17.75 1.55
C LEU A 408 1.88 16.46 2.34
N GLY A 409 0.84 15.61 2.37
CA GLY A 409 0.89 14.32 3.03
C GLY A 409 1.99 13.41 2.47
N ALA A 410 2.15 13.37 1.15
CA ALA A 410 3.16 12.55 0.50
C ALA A 410 4.60 13.05 0.73
N TRP A 411 4.80 14.35 0.89
CA TRP A 411 6.12 14.96 1.05
C TRP A 411 6.53 15.18 2.52
N LEU A 412 5.62 14.98 3.48
CA LEU A 412 5.83 15.32 4.89
C LEU A 412 7.11 14.69 5.45
N GLY A 413 7.27 13.38 5.34
CA GLY A 413 8.47 12.68 5.80
C GLY A 413 9.74 13.14 5.10
N THR A 414 9.65 13.36 3.80
CA THR A 414 10.76 13.77 2.93
C THR A 414 11.26 15.19 3.27
N ILE A 415 10.34 16.14 3.43
CA ILE A 415 10.66 17.53 3.78
C ILE A 415 11.31 17.61 5.17
N VAL A 416 10.69 17.01 6.19
CA VAL A 416 11.21 17.06 7.56
C VAL A 416 12.61 16.43 7.66
N THR A 417 12.78 15.27 7.04
CA THR A 417 14.08 14.56 7.02
C THR A 417 15.14 15.33 6.24
N GLY A 418 14.73 15.96 5.13
CA GLY A 418 15.63 16.80 4.34
C GLY A 418 16.10 18.03 5.10
N ILE A 419 15.18 18.74 5.76
CA ILE A 419 15.52 19.90 6.62
C ILE A 419 16.49 19.48 7.73
N LEU A 420 16.19 18.37 8.43
CA LEU A 420 17.05 17.84 9.49
C LEU A 420 18.46 17.55 8.96
N GLY A 421 18.58 16.91 7.81
CA GLY A 421 19.86 16.59 7.18
C GLY A 421 20.65 17.85 6.80
N ILE A 422 19.99 18.86 6.22
CA ILE A 422 20.62 20.14 5.85
C ILE A 422 21.10 20.90 7.10
N VAL A 423 20.28 20.96 8.14
CA VAL A 423 20.64 21.61 9.41
C VAL A 423 21.86 20.95 10.04
N LEU A 424 21.87 19.62 10.14
CA LEU A 424 23.01 18.87 10.67
C LEU A 424 24.27 19.08 9.84
N LEU A 425 24.15 19.09 8.52
CA LEU A 425 25.28 19.38 7.64
C LEU A 425 25.81 20.81 7.85
N GLY A 426 24.92 21.78 8.03
CA GLY A 426 25.30 23.16 8.36
C GLY A 426 26.09 23.27 9.68
N ILE A 427 25.76 22.48 10.69
CA ILE A 427 26.50 22.40 11.94
C ILE A 427 27.90 21.82 11.71
N VAL A 428 28.03 20.79 10.88
CA VAL A 428 29.33 20.20 10.53
C VAL A 428 30.24 21.17 9.76
N TYR A 429 29.67 22.03 8.89
CA TYR A 429 30.43 23.03 8.17
C TYR A 429 30.94 24.18 9.06
N ARG A 430 30.25 24.50 10.14
CA ARG A 430 30.65 25.55 11.09
C ARG A 430 31.70 25.11 12.07
N LYS A 431 31.76 23.82 12.39
CA LYS A 431 32.83 23.19 13.19
C LYS A 431 34.05 22.86 12.32
#